data_d75acb721b160a672486f3b0795d7485
#
_entry.id   d75acb721b160a672486f3b0795d7485
#
_cell.length_a   1.000
_cell.length_b   1.000
_cell.length_c   1.000
_cell.angle_alpha   90.00
_cell.angle_beta   90.00
_cell.angle_gamma   90.00
#
_symmetry.space_group_name_H-M   'P 1'
#
loop_
_entity.id
_entity.type
_entity.pdbx_description
1 polymer ?
#
loop_
_entity_poly.entity_id
_entity_poly.type
_entity_poly.pdbx_seq_one_letter_code
_entity_poly.pdbx_strand_id
1 'polypeptide(L)'
;MDIRIQQIIDVVREAGALMDRSGGFEVHDKGARENIVTSSDVAVQHFLTQKLSALLPGSGFLCEEEDFADTAHEAVWIIDPIDGTANYARGNENCCISVALVRGGELAMGVVYCPWRGELYSAEKGRGGFCNGKPIHVSDRSYGRGILFSAMSTYRKELARSCSDIIYDIYMECNDFRRTGSAAVELCLMAAGYAELYFEIRLMPWDYAAASLILLEAGGTACDFTGAFPSLYKPSMFIAANTRAHCERLLAVVHKHLDQLPY
;
A
#
# COMPACT_ATOMS: atom_id res chain seq x y z
N MET A 1 18.56 19.02 -5.70
CA MET A 1 19.13 17.91 -6.51
C MET A 1 17.95 17.13 -7.08
N ASP A 2 17.94 16.85 -8.36
CA ASP A 2 16.81 16.16 -9.00
C ASP A 2 17.02 14.64 -8.88
N ILE A 3 16.18 13.97 -8.08
CA ILE A 3 16.23 12.51 -7.91
C ILE A 3 15.53 11.86 -9.10
N ARG A 4 16.13 10.80 -9.64
CA ARG A 4 15.52 9.93 -10.65
C ARG A 4 14.94 8.69 -9.99
N ILE A 5 13.79 8.23 -10.45
CA ILE A 5 13.13 7.04 -9.94
C ILE A 5 14.04 5.79 -9.94
N GLN A 6 14.97 5.71 -10.92
CA GLN A 6 15.93 4.60 -10.99
C GLN A 6 16.80 4.49 -9.74
N GLN A 7 17.16 5.61 -9.12
CA GLN A 7 17.98 5.63 -7.90
C GLN A 7 17.20 5.05 -6.70
N ILE A 8 15.88 5.32 -6.62
CA ILE A 8 15.01 4.71 -5.61
C ILE A 8 14.85 3.22 -5.87
N ILE A 9 14.66 2.81 -7.13
CA ILE A 9 14.56 1.41 -7.55
C ILE A 9 15.81 0.64 -7.14
N ASP A 10 16.99 1.20 -7.37
CA ASP A 10 18.26 0.54 -7.03
C ASP A 10 18.39 0.35 -5.51
N VAL A 11 18.06 1.38 -4.72
CA VAL A 11 18.06 1.30 -3.23
C VAL A 11 17.07 0.25 -2.74
N VAL A 12 15.84 0.23 -3.28
CA VAL A 12 14.79 -0.72 -2.87
C VAL A 12 15.15 -2.16 -3.25
N ARG A 13 15.81 -2.38 -4.38
CA ARG A 13 16.35 -3.70 -4.77
C ARG A 13 17.46 -4.17 -3.85
N GLU A 14 18.39 -3.29 -3.47
CA GLU A 14 19.43 -3.61 -2.49
C GLU A 14 18.79 -3.98 -1.14
N ALA A 15 17.77 -3.24 -0.69
CA ALA A 15 17.02 -3.54 0.53
C ALA A 15 16.32 -4.91 0.48
N GLY A 16 15.79 -5.30 -0.69
CA GLY A 16 15.15 -6.60 -0.89
C GLY A 16 16.07 -7.80 -0.64
N ALA A 17 17.38 -7.63 -0.77
CA ALA A 17 18.35 -8.67 -0.44
C ALA A 17 18.45 -8.95 1.08
N LEU A 18 17.94 -8.04 1.92
CA LEU A 18 17.85 -8.22 3.37
C LEU A 18 16.63 -9.03 3.80
N MET A 19 15.66 -9.25 2.89
CA MET A 19 14.48 -10.10 3.13
C MET A 19 14.85 -11.58 2.98
N ASP A 20 15.42 -12.15 4.04
CA ASP A 20 15.88 -13.54 4.04
C ASP A 20 14.71 -14.53 3.94
N ARG A 21 14.72 -15.37 2.89
CA ARG A 21 13.73 -16.42 2.68
C ARG A 21 14.02 -17.69 3.49
N SER A 22 15.21 -17.81 4.06
CA SER A 22 15.62 -18.99 4.83
C SER A 22 15.03 -19.03 6.25
N GLY A 23 14.40 -17.94 6.72
CA GLY A 23 13.80 -17.84 8.05
C GLY A 23 14.80 -17.50 9.16
N GLY A 24 15.97 -16.99 8.81
CA GLY A 24 17.00 -16.57 9.77
C GLY A 24 16.71 -15.25 10.50
N PHE A 25 15.43 -14.94 10.76
CA PHE A 25 15.00 -13.72 11.44
C PHE A 25 14.24 -14.04 12.74
N GLU A 26 14.28 -13.11 13.69
CA GLU A 26 13.49 -13.17 14.91
C GLU A 26 12.13 -12.52 14.70
N VAL A 27 11.08 -13.06 15.33
CA VAL A 27 9.71 -12.53 15.29
C VAL A 27 9.33 -12.04 16.67
N HIS A 28 8.87 -10.80 16.78
CA HIS A 28 8.43 -10.17 18.01
C HIS A 28 6.99 -9.64 17.89
N ASP A 29 6.22 -9.70 19.00
CA ASP A 29 4.88 -9.11 19.08
C ASP A 29 4.98 -7.60 19.37
N LYS A 30 4.29 -6.75 18.60
CA LYS A 30 4.14 -5.30 18.83
C LYS A 30 2.96 -4.98 19.80
N GLY A 31 2.79 -5.76 20.87
CA GLY A 31 1.74 -5.55 21.87
C GLY A 31 0.39 -6.21 21.57
N ALA A 32 0.21 -6.83 20.41
CA ALA A 32 -0.95 -7.64 20.06
C ALA A 32 -0.51 -8.84 19.22
N ARG A 33 -1.20 -9.98 19.37
CA ARG A 33 -0.86 -11.26 18.69
C ARG A 33 -0.89 -11.15 17.15
N GLU A 34 -1.69 -10.25 16.64
CA GLU A 34 -1.85 -9.97 15.20
C GLU A 34 -0.88 -8.90 14.67
N ASN A 35 -0.17 -8.19 15.54
CA ASN A 35 0.78 -7.15 15.16
C ASN A 35 2.20 -7.62 15.50
N ILE A 36 2.91 -8.12 14.50
CA ILE A 36 4.26 -8.67 14.63
C ILE A 36 5.27 -7.83 13.84
N VAL A 37 6.51 -7.84 14.30
CA VAL A 37 7.67 -7.30 13.61
C VAL A 37 8.76 -8.37 13.56
N THR A 38 9.56 -8.39 12.52
CA THR A 38 10.74 -9.22 12.44
C THR A 38 12.02 -8.38 12.52
N SER A 39 13.13 -9.01 12.86
CA SER A 39 14.44 -8.32 12.79
C SER A 39 14.77 -7.84 11.37
N SER A 40 14.16 -8.44 10.35
CA SER A 40 14.30 -8.00 8.96
C SER A 40 13.57 -6.67 8.69
N ASP A 41 12.39 -6.43 9.27
CA ASP A 41 11.67 -5.14 9.13
C ASP A 41 12.56 -3.99 9.60
N VAL A 42 13.14 -4.12 10.79
CA VAL A 42 14.04 -3.12 11.37
C VAL A 42 15.30 -2.93 10.51
N ALA A 43 15.92 -4.02 10.07
CA ALA A 43 17.13 -3.96 9.24
C ALA A 43 16.86 -3.29 7.88
N VAL A 44 15.75 -3.63 7.23
CA VAL A 44 15.33 -3.03 5.96
C VAL A 44 15.03 -1.55 6.14
N GLN A 45 14.31 -1.15 7.20
CA GLN A 45 14.02 0.26 7.47
C GLN A 45 15.30 1.08 7.70
N HIS A 46 16.23 0.61 8.53
CA HIS A 46 17.50 1.31 8.77
C HIS A 46 18.30 1.46 7.48
N PHE A 47 18.36 0.41 6.67
CA PHE A 47 19.04 0.47 5.36
C PHE A 47 18.40 1.54 4.45
N LEU A 48 17.07 1.51 4.30
CA LEU A 48 16.34 2.44 3.46
C LEU A 48 16.51 3.89 3.93
N THR A 49 16.32 4.17 5.22
CA THR A 49 16.44 5.53 5.77
C THR A 49 17.83 6.08 5.58
N GLN A 50 18.88 5.28 5.80
CA GLN A 50 20.27 5.67 5.59
C GLN A 50 20.55 6.03 4.12
N LYS A 51 20.15 5.15 3.19
CA LYS A 51 20.40 5.34 1.74
C LYS A 51 19.59 6.51 1.16
N LEU A 52 18.31 6.61 1.53
CA LEU A 52 17.42 7.65 1.03
C LEU A 52 17.76 9.03 1.60
N SER A 53 18.21 9.11 2.86
CA SER A 53 18.73 10.35 3.45
C SER A 53 19.99 10.86 2.70
N ALA A 54 20.87 9.94 2.33
CA ALA A 54 22.05 10.28 1.52
C ALA A 54 21.68 10.71 0.08
N LEU A 55 20.63 10.10 -0.48
CA LEU A 55 20.13 10.42 -1.82
C LEU A 55 19.43 11.77 -1.87
N LEU A 56 18.68 12.15 -0.82
CA LEU A 56 17.97 13.42 -0.69
C LEU A 56 18.25 14.05 0.68
N PRO A 57 19.38 14.73 0.88
CA PRO A 57 19.68 15.40 2.14
C PRO A 57 18.62 16.45 2.50
N GLY A 58 18.20 16.46 3.78
CA GLY A 58 17.16 17.37 4.28
C GLY A 58 15.73 16.90 4.03
N SER A 59 15.53 15.68 3.54
CA SER A 59 14.20 15.06 3.50
C SER A 59 13.80 14.50 4.87
N GLY A 60 12.49 14.52 5.14
CA GLY A 60 11.89 13.86 6.29
C GLY A 60 11.47 12.42 5.99
N PHE A 61 10.92 11.76 7.01
CA PHE A 61 10.52 10.35 6.94
C PHE A 61 9.21 10.12 7.70
N LEU A 62 8.41 9.20 7.20
CA LEU A 62 7.28 8.56 7.88
C LEU A 62 7.41 7.06 7.66
N CYS A 63 7.77 6.33 8.70
CA CYS A 63 8.04 4.89 8.61
C CYS A 63 7.15 4.10 9.56
N GLU A 64 6.90 2.83 9.25
CA GLU A 64 6.11 1.94 10.11
C GLU A 64 6.82 1.61 11.41
N GLU A 65 8.12 1.27 11.33
CA GLU A 65 8.86 0.80 12.48
C GLU A 65 9.42 1.96 13.31
N GLU A 66 9.51 1.74 14.65
CA GLU A 66 10.09 2.69 15.62
C GLU A 66 9.35 4.03 15.71
N ASP A 67 8.06 4.09 15.29
CA ASP A 67 7.22 5.31 15.28
C ASP A 67 7.97 6.54 14.72
N PHE A 68 8.80 6.32 13.70
CA PHE A 68 9.65 7.35 13.14
C PHE A 68 8.86 8.27 12.20
N ALA A 69 8.49 9.44 12.71
CA ALA A 69 7.75 10.46 11.97
C ALA A 69 8.43 11.84 12.07
N ASP A 70 9.10 12.23 11.00
CA ASP A 70 9.64 13.58 10.80
C ASP A 70 9.11 14.11 9.46
N THR A 71 7.92 14.70 9.49
CA THR A 71 7.17 15.09 8.28
C THR A 71 7.15 16.59 8.02
N ALA A 72 7.87 17.40 8.82
CA ALA A 72 7.91 18.86 8.68
C ALA A 72 8.92 19.31 7.60
N HIS A 73 8.96 18.62 6.47
CA HIS A 73 9.88 18.84 5.35
C HIS A 73 9.14 19.01 4.03
N GLU A 74 9.75 19.73 3.07
CA GLU A 74 9.21 19.86 1.71
C GLU A 74 9.17 18.49 0.99
N ALA A 75 10.16 17.64 1.27
CA ALA A 75 10.24 16.27 0.76
C ALA A 75 10.19 15.28 1.92
N VAL A 76 9.29 14.30 1.85
CA VAL A 76 9.09 13.26 2.88
C VAL A 76 9.05 11.89 2.20
N TRP A 77 9.84 10.97 2.73
CA TRP A 77 9.77 9.56 2.39
C TRP A 77 8.71 8.88 3.27
N ILE A 78 7.82 8.10 2.65
CA ILE A 78 6.86 7.25 3.36
C ILE A 78 7.28 5.80 3.08
N ILE A 79 7.57 5.03 4.14
CA ILE A 79 8.23 3.73 4.03
C ILE A 79 7.48 2.67 4.85
N ASP A 80 7.15 1.57 4.20
CA ASP A 80 6.88 0.30 4.84
C ASP A 80 8.04 -0.64 4.49
N PRO A 81 8.86 -1.07 5.48
CA PRO A 81 9.99 -1.96 5.23
C PRO A 81 9.56 -3.34 4.74
N ILE A 82 8.46 -3.90 5.28
CA ILE A 82 7.89 -5.18 4.85
C ILE A 82 6.36 -5.17 5.02
N ASP A 83 5.62 -4.59 4.06
CA ASP A 83 4.16 -4.77 4.04
C ASP A 83 3.81 -6.25 3.87
N GLY A 84 2.98 -6.75 4.77
CA GLY A 84 2.66 -8.17 4.87
C GLY A 84 3.65 -8.95 5.74
N THR A 85 4.13 -8.40 6.87
CA THR A 85 5.05 -9.05 7.83
C THR A 85 4.55 -10.44 8.27
N ALA A 86 3.22 -10.62 8.44
CA ALA A 86 2.63 -11.91 8.76
C ALA A 86 2.79 -12.95 7.63
N ASN A 87 2.80 -12.53 6.37
CA ASN A 87 3.11 -13.34 5.20
C ASN A 87 4.60 -13.67 5.18
N TYR A 88 5.43 -12.65 5.33
CA TYR A 88 6.89 -12.78 5.38
C TYR A 88 7.31 -13.82 6.42
N ALA A 89 6.83 -13.69 7.67
CA ALA A 89 7.15 -14.62 8.76
C ALA A 89 6.71 -16.08 8.48
N ARG A 90 5.81 -16.31 7.52
CA ARG A 90 5.33 -17.63 7.11
C ARG A 90 5.93 -18.13 5.79
N GLY A 91 6.86 -17.37 5.19
CA GLY A 91 7.43 -17.72 3.89
C GLY A 91 6.47 -17.55 2.71
N ASN A 92 5.36 -16.82 2.90
CA ASN A 92 4.42 -16.48 1.82
C ASN A 92 4.96 -15.30 1.02
N GLU A 93 4.94 -15.42 -0.31
CA GLU A 93 5.52 -14.44 -1.24
C GLU A 93 4.73 -13.12 -1.39
N ASN A 94 3.53 -13.02 -0.78
CA ASN A 94 2.73 -11.80 -0.80
C ASN A 94 3.19 -10.83 0.31
N CYS A 95 4.41 -10.37 0.19
CA CYS A 95 5.01 -9.33 1.02
C CYS A 95 5.92 -8.46 0.15
N CYS A 96 6.09 -7.19 0.51
CA CYS A 96 6.85 -6.26 -0.29
C CYS A 96 7.50 -5.15 0.54
N ILE A 97 8.48 -4.47 -0.05
CA ILE A 97 9.00 -3.18 0.41
C ILE A 97 8.21 -2.09 -0.32
N SER A 98 7.71 -1.10 0.41
CA SER A 98 6.94 0.03 -0.12
C SER A 98 7.64 1.35 0.22
N VAL A 99 7.98 2.15 -0.81
CA VAL A 99 8.67 3.44 -0.66
C VAL A 99 8.00 4.47 -1.54
N ALA A 100 7.46 5.53 -0.92
CA ALA A 100 6.95 6.70 -1.63
C ALA A 100 7.79 7.95 -1.32
N LEU A 101 7.91 8.84 -2.28
CA LEU A 101 8.42 10.20 -2.10
C LEU A 101 7.26 11.17 -2.27
N VAL A 102 7.00 11.95 -1.22
CA VAL A 102 6.10 13.11 -1.24
C VAL A 102 6.93 14.37 -1.41
N ARG A 103 6.49 15.30 -2.28
CA ARG A 103 7.09 16.62 -2.44
C ARG A 103 5.98 17.67 -2.47
N GLY A 104 6.14 18.73 -1.68
CA GLY A 104 5.12 19.79 -1.62
C GLY A 104 3.72 19.28 -1.22
N GLY A 105 3.63 18.19 -0.43
CA GLY A 105 2.39 17.57 -0.02
C GLY A 105 1.74 16.61 -1.04
N GLU A 106 2.38 16.35 -2.19
CA GLU A 106 1.86 15.48 -3.24
C GLU A 106 2.78 14.28 -3.50
N LEU A 107 2.21 13.14 -3.87
CA LEU A 107 2.99 11.96 -4.30
C LEU A 107 3.78 12.29 -5.57
N ALA A 108 5.09 12.12 -5.51
CA ALA A 108 5.99 12.38 -6.62
C ALA A 108 6.53 11.11 -7.26
N MET A 109 6.93 10.14 -6.43
CA MET A 109 7.46 8.84 -6.88
C MET A 109 6.99 7.73 -5.94
N GLY A 110 6.77 6.54 -6.48
CA GLY A 110 6.40 5.35 -5.72
C GLY A 110 7.11 4.12 -6.27
N VAL A 111 7.64 3.28 -5.37
CA VAL A 111 8.25 1.99 -5.69
C VAL A 111 7.75 0.94 -4.71
N VAL A 112 7.23 -0.17 -5.22
CA VAL A 112 6.84 -1.35 -4.45
C VAL A 112 7.59 -2.54 -5.03
N TYR A 113 8.36 -3.25 -4.18
CA TYR A 113 9.15 -4.38 -4.60
C TYR A 113 8.80 -5.65 -3.83
N CYS A 114 8.37 -6.67 -4.54
CA CYS A 114 8.06 -8.01 -4.05
C CYS A 114 9.23 -8.95 -4.41
N PRO A 115 10.29 -9.05 -3.56
CA PRO A 115 11.52 -9.76 -3.95
C PRO A 115 11.27 -11.22 -4.27
N TRP A 116 10.39 -11.87 -3.52
CA TRP A 116 10.11 -13.30 -3.67
C TRP A 116 9.24 -13.65 -4.89
N ARG A 117 8.53 -12.66 -5.43
CA ARG A 117 7.77 -12.76 -6.70
C ARG A 117 8.59 -12.29 -7.89
N GLY A 118 9.72 -11.60 -7.65
CA GLY A 118 10.51 -10.96 -8.70
C GLY A 118 9.79 -9.81 -9.40
N GLU A 119 8.83 -9.16 -8.72
CA GLU A 119 7.99 -8.08 -9.24
C GLU A 119 8.38 -6.75 -8.60
N LEU A 120 8.73 -5.77 -9.42
CA LEU A 120 9.02 -4.41 -9.01
C LEU A 120 8.06 -3.46 -9.73
N TYR A 121 7.17 -2.84 -8.97
CA TYR A 121 6.25 -1.84 -9.44
C TYR A 121 6.81 -0.45 -9.18
N SER A 122 6.62 0.49 -10.11
CA SER A 122 7.13 1.85 -9.98
C SER A 122 6.28 2.84 -10.74
N ALA A 123 6.21 4.07 -10.22
CA ALA A 123 5.62 5.20 -10.90
C ALA A 123 6.31 6.51 -10.51
N GLU A 124 6.39 7.43 -11.46
CA GLU A 124 6.69 8.84 -11.28
C GLU A 124 5.48 9.64 -11.75
N LYS A 125 5.05 10.65 -11.00
CA LYS A 125 3.85 11.45 -11.30
C LYS A 125 3.85 11.95 -12.73
N GLY A 126 2.79 11.63 -13.50
CA GLY A 126 2.61 12.00 -14.90
C GLY A 126 3.42 11.17 -15.91
N ARG A 127 4.01 10.04 -15.49
CA ARG A 127 4.82 9.21 -16.39
C ARG A 127 4.32 7.78 -16.59
N GLY A 128 3.18 7.44 -15.99
CA GLY A 128 2.60 6.10 -16.05
C GLY A 128 3.12 5.14 -15.00
N GLY A 129 2.41 4.00 -14.83
CA GLY A 129 2.76 2.91 -13.95
C GLY A 129 3.52 1.79 -14.68
N PHE A 130 4.46 1.15 -14.00
CA PHE A 130 5.31 0.11 -14.58
C PHE A 130 5.45 -1.08 -13.64
N CYS A 131 5.52 -2.29 -14.21
CA CYS A 131 5.97 -3.50 -13.52
C CYS A 131 7.18 -4.08 -14.24
N ASN A 132 8.32 -4.23 -13.55
CA ASN A 132 9.59 -4.66 -14.14
C ASN A 132 9.97 -3.86 -15.40
N GLY A 133 9.72 -2.54 -15.38
CA GLY A 133 9.99 -1.63 -16.50
C GLY A 133 9.02 -1.73 -17.68
N LYS A 134 8.00 -2.58 -17.61
CA LYS A 134 6.94 -2.67 -18.62
C LYS A 134 5.73 -1.86 -18.17
N PRO A 135 5.11 -1.05 -19.05
CA PRO A 135 3.89 -0.32 -18.74
C PRO A 135 2.78 -1.26 -18.26
N ILE A 136 2.03 -0.83 -17.25
CA ILE A 136 0.85 -1.52 -16.73
C ILE A 136 -0.36 -0.59 -16.78
N HIS A 137 -1.55 -1.18 -16.85
CA HIS A 137 -2.82 -0.47 -16.84
C HIS A 137 -3.83 -1.26 -16.03
N VAL A 138 -4.73 -0.54 -15.37
CA VAL A 138 -5.91 -1.14 -14.74
C VAL A 138 -6.77 -1.86 -15.78
N SER A 139 -7.58 -2.83 -15.36
CA SER A 139 -8.47 -3.55 -16.27
C SER A 139 -9.65 -2.66 -16.71
N ASP A 140 -10.28 -3.03 -17.82
CA ASP A 140 -11.50 -2.41 -18.35
C ASP A 140 -12.80 -3.16 -17.97
N ARG A 141 -12.68 -4.18 -17.07
CA ARG A 141 -13.84 -4.98 -16.66
C ARG A 141 -14.85 -4.15 -15.89
N SER A 142 -16.14 -4.50 -16.09
CA SER A 142 -17.24 -3.87 -15.38
C SER A 142 -17.28 -4.29 -13.89
N TYR A 143 -17.91 -3.48 -13.06
CA TYR A 143 -18.08 -3.70 -11.62
C TYR A 143 -18.59 -5.11 -11.30
N GLY A 144 -19.66 -5.57 -11.95
CA GLY A 144 -20.24 -6.90 -11.72
C GLY A 144 -19.39 -8.08 -12.17
N ARG A 145 -18.32 -7.86 -12.92
CA ARG A 145 -17.29 -8.85 -13.26
C ARG A 145 -16.00 -8.61 -12.49
N GLY A 146 -15.97 -7.62 -11.61
CA GLY A 146 -14.82 -7.21 -10.86
C GLY A 146 -14.49 -8.17 -9.74
N ILE A 147 -13.22 -8.23 -9.40
CA ILE A 147 -12.69 -8.86 -8.19
C ILE A 147 -12.44 -7.76 -7.18
N LEU A 148 -12.93 -7.96 -5.95
CA LEU A 148 -12.67 -7.11 -4.80
C LEU A 148 -11.43 -7.64 -4.05
N PHE A 149 -10.42 -6.79 -3.87
CA PHE A 149 -9.46 -6.95 -2.80
C PHE A 149 -9.93 -6.22 -1.54
N SER A 150 -9.89 -6.90 -0.40
CA SER A 150 -10.24 -6.30 0.88
C SER A 150 -9.72 -7.12 2.04
N ALA A 151 -9.68 -6.53 3.22
CA ALA A 151 -9.35 -7.23 4.46
C ALA A 151 -10.32 -6.87 5.58
N MET A 152 -10.54 -7.82 6.48
CA MET A 152 -11.14 -7.53 7.78
C MET A 152 -10.17 -6.69 8.60
N SER A 153 -10.67 -5.71 9.37
CA SER A 153 -9.82 -4.88 10.22
C SER A 153 -9.01 -5.72 11.21
N THR A 154 -7.74 -5.97 10.89
CA THR A 154 -6.90 -6.93 11.64
C THR A 154 -6.55 -6.38 13.03
N TYR A 155 -6.17 -5.10 13.10
CA TYR A 155 -5.71 -4.45 14.34
C TYR A 155 -6.83 -3.78 15.14
N ARG A 156 -8.04 -3.71 14.60
CA ARG A 156 -9.21 -3.07 15.20
C ARG A 156 -10.41 -4.02 15.08
N LYS A 157 -10.39 -5.12 15.84
CA LYS A 157 -11.42 -6.18 15.76
C LYS A 157 -12.83 -5.73 16.09
N GLU A 158 -12.97 -4.61 16.82
CA GLU A 158 -14.24 -3.96 17.05
C GLU A 158 -14.91 -3.43 15.77
N LEU A 159 -14.12 -3.17 14.72
CA LEU A 159 -14.62 -2.77 13.40
C LEU A 159 -14.97 -3.94 12.49
N ALA A 160 -14.65 -5.17 12.90
CA ALA A 160 -14.76 -6.36 12.05
C ALA A 160 -16.21 -6.60 11.57
N ARG A 161 -17.20 -6.31 12.39
CA ARG A 161 -18.62 -6.46 12.01
C ARG A 161 -18.99 -5.47 10.91
N SER A 162 -18.75 -4.17 11.11
CA SER A 162 -19.04 -3.13 10.12
C SER A 162 -18.26 -3.36 8.83
N CYS A 163 -16.98 -3.78 8.94
CA CYS A 163 -16.16 -4.13 7.79
C CYS A 163 -16.77 -5.31 7.00
N SER A 164 -17.22 -6.35 7.70
CA SER A 164 -17.88 -7.51 7.08
C SER A 164 -19.17 -7.13 6.35
N ASP A 165 -20.00 -6.27 6.95
CA ASP A 165 -21.27 -5.86 6.35
C ASP A 165 -21.03 -5.03 5.06
N ILE A 166 -20.01 -4.14 5.05
CA ILE A 166 -19.59 -3.40 3.86
C ILE A 166 -19.07 -4.36 2.77
N ILE A 167 -18.15 -5.26 3.14
CA ILE A 167 -17.58 -6.24 2.20
C ILE A 167 -18.68 -7.13 1.62
N TYR A 168 -19.65 -7.56 2.43
CA TYR A 168 -20.76 -8.36 1.99
C TYR A 168 -21.60 -7.63 0.93
N ASP A 169 -21.95 -6.36 1.17
CA ASP A 169 -22.76 -5.57 0.22
C ASP A 169 -21.99 -5.35 -1.11
N ILE A 170 -20.68 -5.09 -1.05
CA ILE A 170 -19.86 -4.99 -2.26
C ILE A 170 -19.80 -6.33 -3.00
N TYR A 171 -19.56 -7.43 -2.26
CA TYR A 171 -19.46 -8.78 -2.80
C TYR A 171 -20.75 -9.21 -3.52
N MET A 172 -21.92 -8.85 -3.00
CA MET A 172 -23.20 -9.18 -3.65
C MET A 172 -23.38 -8.52 -5.02
N GLU A 173 -22.59 -7.52 -5.33
CA GLU A 173 -22.68 -6.77 -6.59
C GLU A 173 -21.47 -7.01 -7.53
N CYS A 174 -20.38 -7.63 -7.06
CA CYS A 174 -19.20 -7.97 -7.86
C CYS A 174 -19.06 -9.49 -8.10
N ASN A 175 -18.01 -9.91 -8.77
CA ASN A 175 -17.86 -11.33 -9.15
C ASN A 175 -17.27 -12.18 -8.02
N ASP A 176 -16.26 -11.67 -7.31
CA ASP A 176 -15.57 -12.45 -6.29
C ASP A 176 -14.75 -11.55 -5.37
N PHE A 177 -14.26 -12.14 -4.27
CA PHE A 177 -13.47 -11.49 -3.22
C PHE A 177 -12.13 -12.20 -3.04
N ARG A 178 -11.08 -11.44 -2.81
CA ARG A 178 -9.74 -11.96 -2.52
C ARG A 178 -9.09 -11.18 -1.39
N ARG A 179 -8.14 -11.84 -0.70
CA ARG A 179 -7.24 -11.24 0.27
C ARG A 179 -5.88 -11.89 0.15
N THR A 180 -4.83 -11.09 -0.09
CA THR A 180 -3.44 -11.59 -0.08
C THR A 180 -2.76 -11.34 1.26
N GLY A 181 -3.16 -10.28 1.99
CA GLY A 181 -2.60 -9.91 3.28
C GLY A 181 -1.46 -8.90 3.23
N SER A 182 -1.33 -8.20 2.10
CA SER A 182 -0.44 -7.05 1.88
C SER A 182 -1.19 -6.02 1.04
N ALA A 183 -1.46 -4.86 1.61
CA ALA A 183 -2.22 -3.80 0.95
C ALA A 183 -1.49 -3.26 -0.28
N ALA A 184 -0.19 -3.02 -0.17
CA ALA A 184 0.61 -2.53 -1.29
C ALA A 184 0.69 -3.54 -2.44
N VAL A 185 0.79 -4.85 -2.15
CA VAL A 185 0.74 -5.90 -3.20
C VAL A 185 -0.62 -5.90 -3.89
N GLU A 186 -1.72 -5.85 -3.14
CA GLU A 186 -3.08 -5.86 -3.69
C GLU A 186 -3.35 -4.66 -4.60
N LEU A 187 -2.94 -3.46 -4.19
CA LEU A 187 -3.06 -2.24 -4.99
C LEU A 187 -2.18 -2.29 -6.26
N CYS A 188 -0.97 -2.86 -6.17
CA CYS A 188 -0.11 -3.07 -7.33
C CYS A 188 -0.70 -4.10 -8.31
N LEU A 189 -1.28 -5.19 -7.81
CA LEU A 189 -1.99 -6.17 -8.65
C LEU A 189 -3.20 -5.53 -9.34
N MET A 190 -3.93 -4.65 -8.64
CA MET A 190 -5.02 -3.89 -9.23
C MET A 190 -4.52 -2.93 -10.32
N ALA A 191 -3.40 -2.22 -10.09
CA ALA A 191 -2.75 -1.38 -11.10
C ALA A 191 -2.33 -2.17 -12.36
N ALA A 192 -1.98 -3.46 -12.19
CA ALA A 192 -1.64 -4.36 -13.29
C ALA A 192 -2.87 -5.07 -13.92
N GLY A 193 -4.10 -4.72 -13.52
CA GLY A 193 -5.34 -5.20 -14.13
C GLY A 193 -5.83 -6.57 -13.63
N TYR A 194 -5.33 -7.05 -12.48
CA TYR A 194 -5.77 -8.34 -11.90
C TYR A 194 -7.02 -8.24 -11.04
N ALA A 195 -7.39 -7.02 -10.58
CA ALA A 195 -8.60 -6.76 -9.82
C ALA A 195 -9.14 -5.37 -10.17
N GLU A 196 -10.40 -5.10 -9.85
CA GLU A 196 -11.12 -3.88 -10.22
C GLU A 196 -11.52 -3.03 -9.04
N LEU A 197 -11.63 -3.63 -7.85
CA LEU A 197 -12.21 -3.02 -6.65
C LEU A 197 -11.30 -3.24 -5.46
N TYR A 198 -11.19 -2.23 -4.60
CA TYR A 198 -10.44 -2.29 -3.35
C TYR A 198 -11.18 -1.56 -2.24
N PHE A 199 -11.22 -2.17 -1.06
CA PHE A 199 -11.77 -1.55 0.14
C PHE A 199 -11.02 -2.03 1.39
N GLU A 200 -10.49 -1.10 2.16
CA GLU A 200 -10.09 -1.33 3.56
C GLU A 200 -10.56 -0.21 4.47
N ILE A 201 -11.10 -0.61 5.62
CA ILE A 201 -11.72 0.32 6.57
C ILE A 201 -10.68 1.24 7.23
N ARG A 202 -9.43 0.81 7.32
CA ARG A 202 -8.33 1.59 7.90
C ARG A 202 -6.98 1.04 7.46
N LEU A 203 -6.23 1.90 6.79
CA LEU A 203 -4.82 1.70 6.43
C LEU A 203 -3.97 2.83 6.98
N MET A 204 -2.70 2.55 7.21
CA MET A 204 -1.69 3.55 7.50
C MET A 204 -1.11 4.11 6.20
N PRO A 205 -0.54 5.33 6.20
CA PRO A 205 0.01 5.92 4.97
C PRO A 205 1.06 5.06 4.26
N TRP A 206 1.89 4.34 4.99
CA TRP A 206 2.93 3.49 4.42
C TRP A 206 2.38 2.25 3.70
N ASP A 207 1.18 1.76 4.08
CA ASP A 207 0.51 0.63 3.43
C ASP A 207 0.08 0.96 1.99
N TYR A 208 -0.19 2.26 1.68
CA TYR A 208 -0.78 2.63 0.40
C TYR A 208 -0.08 3.75 -0.37
N ALA A 209 0.77 4.59 0.22
CA ALA A 209 1.27 5.78 -0.46
C ALA A 209 1.97 5.47 -1.79
N ALA A 210 2.91 4.53 -1.81
CA ALA A 210 3.62 4.14 -3.04
C ALA A 210 2.69 3.47 -4.05
N ALA A 211 1.92 2.48 -3.58
CA ALA A 211 1.02 1.71 -4.43
C ALA A 211 -0.14 2.57 -4.99
N SER A 212 -0.59 3.60 -4.26
CA SER A 212 -1.58 4.57 -4.76
C SER A 212 -1.08 5.32 -5.98
N LEU A 213 0.16 5.83 -5.94
CA LEU A 213 0.71 6.51 -7.11
C LEU A 213 0.80 5.56 -8.31
N ILE A 214 1.25 4.32 -8.09
CA ILE A 214 1.33 3.31 -9.14
C ILE A 214 -0.06 3.03 -9.73
N LEU A 215 -1.09 2.91 -8.87
CA LEU A 215 -2.47 2.70 -9.30
C LEU A 215 -3.01 3.90 -10.11
N LEU A 216 -2.80 5.13 -9.62
CA LEU A 216 -3.25 6.35 -10.31
C LEU A 216 -2.58 6.49 -11.68
N GLU A 217 -1.29 6.26 -11.76
CA GLU A 217 -0.50 6.34 -13.01
C GLU A 217 -0.83 5.18 -13.97
N ALA A 218 -1.40 4.08 -13.48
CA ALA A 218 -1.95 2.99 -14.29
C ALA A 218 -3.40 3.26 -14.76
N GLY A 219 -4.00 4.41 -14.39
CA GLY A 219 -5.34 4.83 -14.79
C GLY A 219 -6.46 4.48 -13.79
N GLY A 220 -6.12 3.96 -12.61
CA GLY A 220 -7.06 3.74 -11.52
C GLY A 220 -7.41 5.02 -10.75
N THR A 221 -8.19 4.86 -9.70
CA THR A 221 -8.61 5.96 -8.82
C THR A 221 -8.71 5.49 -7.38
N ALA A 222 -8.52 6.41 -6.42
CA ALA A 222 -8.65 6.14 -5.00
C ALA A 222 -9.30 7.33 -4.27
N CYS A 223 -10.04 7.02 -3.20
CA CYS A 223 -10.58 8.01 -2.28
C CYS A 223 -10.71 7.45 -0.85
N ASP A 224 -10.94 8.33 0.10
CA ASP A 224 -11.40 7.99 1.44
C ASP A 224 -12.95 8.04 1.53
N PHE A 225 -13.50 7.89 2.73
CA PHE A 225 -14.95 7.94 2.96
C PHE A 225 -15.60 9.31 2.64
N THR A 226 -14.81 10.39 2.52
CA THR A 226 -15.29 11.72 2.12
C THR A 226 -15.31 11.91 0.60
N GLY A 227 -14.71 10.99 -0.15
CA GLY A 227 -14.48 11.10 -1.58
C GLY A 227 -13.21 11.87 -1.97
N ALA A 228 -12.45 12.36 -0.98
CA ALA A 228 -11.15 12.98 -1.19
C ALA A 228 -10.04 11.91 -1.30
N PHE A 229 -8.88 12.28 -1.83
CA PHE A 229 -7.71 11.38 -1.79
C PHE A 229 -7.29 11.16 -0.33
N PRO A 230 -6.94 9.91 0.08
CA PRO A 230 -6.59 9.58 1.45
C PRO A 230 -5.38 10.38 1.97
N SER A 231 -5.36 10.66 3.27
CA SER A 231 -4.28 11.43 3.89
C SER A 231 -2.93 10.73 3.74
N LEU A 232 -1.89 11.47 3.33
CA LEU A 232 -0.52 10.94 3.26
C LEU A 232 0.20 10.85 4.62
N TYR A 233 -0.44 11.36 5.70
CA TYR A 233 0.22 11.47 7.02
C TYR A 233 -0.62 10.93 8.17
N LYS A 234 -1.84 10.45 7.89
CA LYS A 234 -2.77 9.93 8.91
C LYS A 234 -3.45 8.66 8.41
N PRO A 235 -3.82 7.77 9.31
CA PRO A 235 -4.63 6.61 8.94
C PRO A 235 -5.89 7.04 8.22
N SER A 236 -6.28 6.30 7.20
CA SER A 236 -7.48 6.58 6.39
C SER A 236 -8.21 5.29 6.04
N MET A 237 -9.52 5.39 5.84
CA MET A 237 -10.23 4.42 5.03
C MET A 237 -9.71 4.52 3.61
N PHE A 238 -9.58 3.39 2.93
CA PHE A 238 -9.06 3.35 1.59
C PHE A 238 -10.01 2.63 0.65
N ILE A 239 -10.48 3.35 -0.36
CA ILE A 239 -11.37 2.87 -1.40
C ILE A 239 -10.67 3.13 -2.73
N ALA A 240 -10.57 2.09 -3.58
CA ALA A 240 -10.01 2.28 -4.91
C ALA A 240 -10.73 1.44 -5.96
N ALA A 241 -10.66 1.88 -7.21
CA ALA A 241 -11.25 1.17 -8.32
C ALA A 241 -10.49 1.42 -9.63
N ASN A 242 -10.73 0.53 -10.62
CA ASN A 242 -10.21 0.69 -11.97
C ASN A 242 -10.81 1.89 -12.70
N THR A 243 -11.99 2.39 -12.28
CA THR A 243 -12.64 3.58 -12.86
C THR A 243 -13.22 4.45 -11.76
N ARG A 244 -13.35 5.75 -12.05
CA ARG A 244 -14.01 6.70 -11.15
C ARG A 244 -15.45 6.31 -10.83
N ALA A 245 -16.22 5.86 -11.82
CA ALA A 245 -17.59 5.42 -11.62
C ALA A 245 -17.70 4.22 -10.66
N HIS A 246 -16.76 3.28 -10.72
CA HIS A 246 -16.70 2.14 -9.79
C HIS A 246 -16.30 2.59 -8.38
N CYS A 247 -15.37 3.54 -8.25
CA CYS A 247 -14.99 4.12 -6.98
C CYS A 247 -16.17 4.85 -6.32
N GLU A 248 -16.91 5.66 -7.06
CA GLU A 248 -18.11 6.34 -6.59
C GLU A 248 -19.20 5.34 -6.14
N ARG A 249 -19.33 4.20 -6.84
CA ARG A 249 -20.25 3.13 -6.44
C ARG A 249 -19.81 2.45 -5.14
N LEU A 250 -18.52 2.15 -4.97
CA LEU A 250 -17.96 1.63 -3.70
C LEU A 250 -18.21 2.62 -2.56
N LEU A 251 -17.93 3.90 -2.77
CA LEU A 251 -18.17 4.96 -1.80
C LEU A 251 -19.64 5.03 -1.38
N ALA A 252 -20.57 4.88 -2.33
CA ALA A 252 -22.01 4.85 -2.03
C ALA A 252 -22.41 3.63 -1.17
N VAL A 253 -21.75 2.48 -1.32
CA VAL A 253 -21.95 1.33 -0.42
C VAL A 253 -21.42 1.65 0.97
N VAL A 254 -20.21 2.17 1.09
CA VAL A 254 -19.61 2.57 2.38
C VAL A 254 -20.51 3.57 3.11
N HIS A 255 -21.08 4.55 2.40
CA HIS A 255 -21.96 5.57 3.00
C HIS A 255 -23.24 4.99 3.62
N LYS A 256 -23.73 3.83 3.20
CA LYS A 256 -24.87 3.15 3.85
C LYS A 256 -24.53 2.65 5.27
N HIS A 257 -23.25 2.52 5.59
CA HIS A 257 -22.76 1.94 6.83
C HIS A 257 -22.04 2.95 7.73
N LEU A 258 -22.01 4.25 7.38
CA LEU A 258 -21.26 5.27 8.14
C LEU A 258 -21.69 5.38 9.61
N ASP A 259 -23.00 5.21 9.90
CA ASP A 259 -23.51 5.24 11.29
C ASP A 259 -22.97 4.11 12.17
N GLN A 260 -22.36 3.10 11.57
CA GLN A 260 -21.75 1.96 12.26
C GLN A 260 -20.23 2.14 12.47
N LEU A 261 -19.67 3.23 11.98
CA LEU A 261 -18.24 3.50 11.98
C LEU A 261 -17.87 4.57 13.02
N PRO A 262 -16.75 4.44 13.72
CA PRO A 262 -16.31 5.37 14.75
C PRO A 262 -15.58 6.60 14.15
N TYR A 263 -16.15 7.27 13.16
CA TYR A 263 -15.59 8.48 12.55
C TYR A 263 -16.39 9.72 12.93
#